data_de976320f6014c1455177170f8ad4ce0
#
_entry.id   de976320f6014c1455177170f8ad4ce0
#
_cell.length_a   1.000
_cell.length_b   1.000
_cell.length_c   1.000
_cell.angle_alpha   90.00
_cell.angle_beta   90.00
_cell.angle_gamma   90.00
#
_symmetry.space_group_name_H-M   'P 1'
#
loop_
_entity.id
_entity.type
_entity.pdbx_description
1 polymer ?
#
loop_
_entity_poly.entity_id
_entity_poly.type
_entity_poly.pdbx_seq_one_letter_code
_entity_poly.pdbx_strand_id
1 'polypeptide(L)' 'MTKSIFYHAGCPVCISAEHDIVNLIGASNVEVVHIGEDRNRISEAENAGVKSVPALVTANGNVLHINFGAS' A
#
# COMPACT_ATOMS: atom_id res chain seq x y z
N MET A 1 -9.79 -0.73 -16.13
CA MET A 1 -9.18 0.38 -15.41
C MET A 1 -8.16 -0.12 -14.42
N THR A 2 -7.10 0.64 -14.23
CA THR A 2 -6.02 0.25 -13.35
C THR A 2 -6.43 0.48 -11.90
N LYS A 3 -6.16 -0.52 -11.05
CA LYS A 3 -6.43 -0.39 -9.63
C LYS A 3 -5.28 0.32 -8.93
N SER A 4 -5.60 0.97 -7.83
CA SER A 4 -4.56 1.41 -6.90
C SER A 4 -4.00 0.18 -6.17
N ILE A 5 -2.76 0.26 -5.72
CA ILE A 5 -2.10 -0.85 -5.02
C ILE A 5 -1.68 -0.35 -3.64
N PHE A 6 -2.08 -1.09 -2.62
CA PHE A 6 -1.69 -0.78 -1.24
C PHE A 6 -0.65 -1.79 -0.77
N TYR A 7 0.54 -1.31 -0.49
CA TYR A 7 1.64 -2.15 -0.01
C TYR A 7 1.77 -2.05 1.50
N HIS A 8 1.88 -3.20 2.17
CA HIS A 8 2.09 -3.22 3.61
C HIS A 8 2.91 -4.43 4.02
N ALA A 9 3.38 -4.42 5.27
CA ALA A 9 4.21 -5.51 5.79
C ALA A 9 3.58 -6.20 7.01
N GLY A 10 2.30 -5.95 7.28
CA GLY A 10 1.57 -6.60 8.35
C GLY A 10 1.73 -5.95 9.72
N CYS A 11 2.36 -4.79 9.80
CA CYS A 11 2.49 -4.09 11.08
C CYS A 11 1.15 -3.48 11.51
N PRO A 12 0.97 -3.14 12.81
CA PRO A 12 -0.31 -2.56 13.27
C PRO A 12 -0.71 -1.30 12.50
N VAL A 13 0.23 -0.44 12.17
CA VAL A 13 -0.04 0.77 11.38
C VAL A 13 -0.48 0.37 9.98
N CYS A 14 0.15 -0.64 9.41
CA CYS A 14 -0.22 -1.14 8.08
C CYS A 14 -1.64 -1.67 8.06
N ILE A 15 -2.03 -2.42 9.09
CA ILE A 15 -3.37 -3.01 9.16
C ILE A 15 -4.43 -1.92 9.30
N SER A 16 -4.18 -0.92 10.15
CA SER A 16 -5.10 0.19 10.31
C SER A 16 -5.26 0.97 9.00
N ALA A 17 -4.15 1.21 8.32
CA ALA A 17 -4.17 1.91 7.04
C ALA A 17 -4.92 1.11 5.99
N GLU A 18 -4.76 -0.21 5.99
CA GLU A 18 -5.47 -1.08 5.05
C GLU A 18 -6.98 -0.92 5.21
N HIS A 19 -7.48 -0.97 6.44
CA HIS A 19 -8.90 -0.80 6.70
C HIS A 19 -9.41 0.54 6.18
N ASP A 20 -8.69 1.61 6.47
CA ASP A 20 -9.11 2.94 6.05
C ASP A 20 -9.09 3.09 4.54
N ILE A 21 -8.05 2.60 3.89
CA ILE A 21 -7.90 2.69 2.44
C ILE A 21 -8.98 1.87 1.74
N VAL A 22 -9.23 0.65 2.21
CA VAL A 22 -10.24 -0.21 1.61
C VAL A 22 -11.62 0.40 1.77
N ASN A 23 -11.92 0.99 2.93
CA ASN A 23 -13.20 1.63 3.15
C ASN A 23 -13.37 2.90 2.30
N LEU A 24 -12.29 3.63 2.10
CA LEU A 24 -12.35 4.90 1.37
C LEU A 24 -12.44 4.69 -0.14
N ILE A 25 -11.64 3.78 -0.67
CA ILE A 25 -11.53 3.56 -2.12
C ILE A 25 -12.48 2.48 -2.60
N GLY A 26 -12.74 1.49 -1.77
CA GLY A 26 -13.52 0.31 -2.13
C GLY A 26 -12.61 -0.88 -2.43
N ALA A 27 -12.96 -2.03 -1.88
CA ALA A 27 -12.11 -3.22 -1.98
C ALA A 27 -11.89 -3.67 -3.43
N SER A 28 -12.84 -3.37 -4.32
CA SER A 28 -12.71 -3.76 -5.72
C SER A 28 -11.80 -2.81 -6.51
N ASN A 29 -11.44 -1.67 -5.93
CA ASN A 29 -10.65 -0.64 -6.62
C ASN A 29 -9.21 -0.57 -6.11
N VAL A 30 -8.85 -1.41 -5.17
CA VAL A 30 -7.50 -1.43 -4.61
C VAL A 30 -7.02 -2.86 -4.45
N GLU A 31 -5.77 -3.10 -4.81
CA GLU A 31 -5.13 -4.40 -4.60
C GLU A 31 -4.24 -4.27 -3.36
N VAL A 32 -4.44 -5.16 -2.39
CA VAL A 32 -3.63 -5.16 -1.17
C VAL A 32 -2.49 -6.16 -1.34
N VAL A 33 -1.26 -5.67 -1.18
CA VAL A 33 -0.07 -6.50 -1.35
C VAL A 33 0.69 -6.54 -0.02
N HIS A 34 0.85 -7.75 0.52
CA HIS A 34 1.58 -7.96 1.77
C HIS A 34 3.03 -8.33 1.45
N ILE A 35 3.92 -7.34 1.40
CA ILE A 35 5.31 -7.58 1.00
C ILE A 35 6.09 -8.38 2.04
N GLY A 36 5.60 -8.45 3.27
CA GLY A 36 6.20 -9.29 4.30
C GLY A 36 6.05 -10.78 4.00
N GLU A 37 4.98 -11.16 3.30
CA GLU A 37 4.72 -12.54 2.90
C GLU A 37 5.11 -12.79 1.46
N ASP A 38 4.93 -11.80 0.60
CA ASP A 38 5.22 -11.93 -0.82
C ASP A 38 6.42 -11.06 -1.17
N ARG A 39 7.60 -11.55 -0.84
CA ARG A 39 8.84 -10.81 -1.00
C ARG A 39 9.19 -10.53 -2.46
N ASN A 40 8.64 -11.30 -3.38
CA ASN A 40 8.86 -11.07 -4.80
C ASN A 40 8.30 -9.72 -5.25
N ARG A 41 7.36 -9.18 -4.50
CA ARG A 41 6.73 -7.91 -4.85
C ARG A 41 7.44 -6.69 -4.24
N ILE A 42 8.49 -6.92 -3.47
CA ILE A 42 9.27 -5.80 -2.93
C ILE A 42 9.94 -5.02 -4.06
N SER A 43 10.51 -5.72 -5.04
CA SER A 43 11.12 -5.05 -6.20
C SER A 43 10.08 -4.23 -6.97
N GLU A 44 8.88 -4.76 -7.12
CA GLU A 44 7.79 -4.06 -7.77
C GLU A 44 7.46 -2.76 -7.03
N ALA A 45 7.38 -2.83 -5.71
CA ALA A 45 7.09 -1.65 -4.89
C ALA A 45 8.21 -0.61 -5.01
N GLU A 46 9.45 -1.06 -4.95
CA GLU A 46 10.59 -0.15 -5.08
C GLU A 46 10.60 0.54 -6.44
N ASN A 47 10.32 -0.20 -7.51
CA ASN A 47 10.24 0.35 -8.86
C ASN A 47 9.10 1.35 -9.00
N ALA A 48 8.05 1.21 -8.22
CA ALA A 48 6.93 2.15 -8.22
C ALA A 48 7.22 3.42 -7.41
N GLY A 49 8.32 3.44 -6.66
CA GLY A 49 8.70 4.59 -5.85
C GLY A 49 8.38 4.45 -4.38
N VAL A 50 7.97 3.28 -3.94
CA VAL A 50 7.65 3.03 -2.53
C VAL A 50 8.94 2.94 -1.74
N LYS A 51 9.11 3.81 -0.75
CA LYS A 51 10.31 3.85 0.09
C LYS A 51 10.07 3.28 1.47
N SER A 52 8.82 3.24 1.90
CA SER A 52 8.45 2.66 3.19
C SER A 52 7.00 2.20 3.10
N VAL A 53 6.58 1.36 4.00
CA VAL A 53 5.20 0.88 4.08
C VAL A 53 4.61 1.28 5.42
N PRO A 54 3.30 1.47 5.50
CA PRO A 54 2.30 1.31 4.45
C PRO A 54 2.36 2.41 3.39
N ALA A 55 2.06 2.06 2.16
CA ALA A 55 2.07 3.01 1.06
C ALA A 55 0.98 2.65 0.04
N LEU A 56 0.40 3.68 -0.56
CA LEU A 56 -0.61 3.52 -1.59
C LEU A 56 -0.04 4.06 -2.90
N VAL A 57 -0.04 3.22 -3.93
CA VAL A 57 0.34 3.64 -5.27
C VAL A 57 -0.94 3.77 -6.08
N THR A 58 -1.22 4.97 -6.55
CA THR A 58 -2.43 5.23 -7.32
C THR A 58 -2.27 4.78 -8.76
N ALA A 59 -3.39 4.68 -9.46
CA ALA A 59 -3.40 4.31 -10.87
C ALA A 59 -2.59 5.29 -11.73
N ASN A 60 -2.43 6.51 -11.27
CA ASN A 60 -1.65 7.55 -11.97
C ASN A 60 -0.15 7.42 -11.74
N GLY A 61 0.26 6.51 -10.88
CA GLY A 61 1.67 6.35 -10.54
C GLY A 61 2.14 7.20 -9.38
N ASN A 62 1.25 7.88 -8.70
CA ASN A 62 1.58 8.64 -7.50
C ASN A 62 1.70 7.70 -6.30
N VAL A 63 2.62 8.01 -5.40
CA VAL A 63 2.83 7.21 -4.20
C VAL A 63 2.51 8.06 -2.98
N LEU A 64 1.62 7.54 -2.14
CA LEU A 64 1.29 8.16 -0.87
C LEU A 64 1.82 7.29 0.25
N HIS A 65 2.79 7.79 0.99
CA HIS A 65 3.31 7.09 2.17
C HIS A 65 2.43 7.44 3.36
N ILE A 66 1.90 6.42 4.01
CA ILE A 66 0.97 6.60 5.12
C ILE A 66 1.76 6.43 6.42
N ASN A 67 1.66 7.41 7.29
CA ASN A 67 2.53 7.46 8.47
C ASN A 67 1.73 7.95 9.66
N PHE A 68 0.80 7.13 10.12
CA PHE A 68 -0.10 7.48 11.22
C PHE A 68 0.68 7.70 12.52
N GLY A 69 0.90 8.95 12.87
CA GLY A 69 1.51 9.28 14.14
C GLY A 69 2.90 8.70 14.35
N ALA A 70 3.49 8.13 13.35
CA ALA A 70 4.85 7.64 13.43
C ALA A 70 5.76 8.82 13.15
N SER A 71 6.47 9.24 14.07
CA SER A 71 7.35 10.39 13.93
C SER A 71 8.78 9.98 14.18
#